data_555ff93cd0cd1f36b367480c83931f96
#
_entry.id   555ff93cd0cd1f36b367480c83931f96
#
_cell.length_a   1.000
_cell.length_b   1.000
_cell.length_c   1.000
_cell.angle_alpha   90.00
_cell.angle_beta   90.00
_cell.angle_gamma   90.00
#
_symmetry.space_group_name_H-M   'P 1'
#
loop_
_entity.id
_entity.type
_entity.pdbx_description
1 polymer ?
#
loop_
_entity_poly.entity_id
_entity_poly.type
_entity_poly.pdbx_seq_one_letter_code
_entity_poly.pdbx_strand_id
1 'polypeptide(L)'
;MTEAHTIDAAERLLMATTLRGLAEELDGTELNQALDEFGFADLLAEAPRDAVSALFTALGRTGSMSTSLQDVLLQPLAEHLPMAAMECNVVLPGPGISAAAYVGAGERELLAVRGLVIGARPAPTYLAPVAISGELAWIGLQESSGISIRRVGGLDPALAMTEITGVDVAADVIVAGKWAVAAWDAVATAGRLALGYQILGAVGQMIYLAVDHAQSRVQFGRPIGSFQAVRNRLADAHVAREGAAAALASAWDADDAVLAGLLAKSLAGRAARIAATQCQQVLAGIGFTAEHPFHRFLARALVLDSVLGSAAELPAVIGAHLISAGTIPRLVDL
;
A
#
# COMPACT_ATOMS: atom_id res chain seq x y z
N MET A 1 -10.34 -8.87 -31.62
CA MET A 1 -9.09 -9.32 -31.00
C MET A 1 -8.13 -8.15 -31.14
N THR A 2 -8.08 -7.28 -30.14
CA THR A 2 -7.10 -6.19 -30.04
C THR A 2 -5.80 -6.88 -29.61
N GLU A 3 -4.73 -6.76 -30.40
CA GLU A 3 -3.40 -7.20 -29.98
C GLU A 3 -3.06 -6.46 -28.70
N ALA A 4 -2.82 -7.19 -27.62
CA ALA A 4 -2.34 -6.62 -26.38
C ALA A 4 -1.01 -5.92 -26.71
N HIS A 5 -0.99 -4.61 -26.65
CA HIS A 5 0.21 -3.81 -26.86
C HIS A 5 1.19 -4.15 -25.73
N THR A 6 2.22 -4.92 -26.05
CA THR A 6 3.24 -5.29 -25.06
C THR A 6 4.19 -4.11 -24.92
N ILE A 7 4.09 -3.38 -23.82
CA ILE A 7 5.00 -2.28 -23.48
C ILE A 7 6.44 -2.80 -23.49
N ASP A 8 7.29 -2.21 -24.31
CA ASP A 8 8.69 -2.61 -24.42
C ASP A 8 9.55 -2.06 -23.26
N ALA A 9 10.81 -2.49 -23.17
CA ALA A 9 11.71 -2.10 -22.10
C ALA A 9 12.04 -0.59 -22.11
N ALA A 10 12.08 0.03 -23.28
CA ALA A 10 12.35 1.48 -23.42
C ALA A 10 11.13 2.29 -22.99
N GLU A 11 9.94 1.87 -23.37
CA GLU A 11 8.67 2.46 -22.97
C GLU A 11 8.47 2.37 -21.45
N ARG A 12 8.77 1.20 -20.83
CA ARG A 12 8.74 1.03 -19.36
C ARG A 12 9.70 1.99 -18.65
N LEU A 13 10.91 2.13 -19.18
CA LEU A 13 11.91 3.02 -18.59
C LEU A 13 11.47 4.49 -18.70
N LEU A 14 10.94 4.92 -19.84
CA LEU A 14 10.44 6.26 -20.06
C LEU A 14 9.28 6.56 -19.10
N MET A 15 8.31 5.67 -19.03
CA MET A 15 7.15 5.76 -18.16
C MET A 15 7.56 5.86 -16.69
N ALA A 16 8.42 4.96 -16.21
CA ALA A 16 8.92 4.98 -14.84
C ALA A 16 9.71 6.27 -14.52
N THR A 17 10.42 6.81 -15.52
CA THR A 17 11.16 8.07 -15.38
C THR A 17 10.21 9.25 -15.30
N THR A 18 9.16 9.28 -16.14
CA THR A 18 8.15 10.33 -16.13
C THR A 18 7.36 10.35 -14.83
N LEU A 19 6.84 9.18 -14.39
CA LEU A 19 6.10 9.08 -13.12
C LEU A 19 6.96 9.46 -11.92
N ARG A 20 8.26 9.14 -11.95
CA ARG A 20 9.20 9.58 -10.93
C ARG A 20 9.37 11.08 -10.93
N GLY A 21 9.57 11.71 -12.11
CA GLY A 21 9.70 13.15 -12.26
C GLY A 21 8.47 13.88 -11.73
N LEU A 22 7.26 13.42 -12.08
CA LEU A 22 6.02 13.97 -11.56
C LEU A 22 5.95 13.91 -10.04
N ALA A 23 6.30 12.77 -9.44
CA ALA A 23 6.27 12.61 -7.99
C ALA A 23 7.41 13.37 -7.26
N GLU A 24 8.52 13.68 -7.93
CA GLU A 24 9.62 14.50 -7.38
C GLU A 24 9.28 16.01 -7.40
N GLU A 25 8.51 16.47 -8.38
CA GLU A 25 8.22 17.88 -8.59
C GLU A 25 6.86 18.31 -7.99
N LEU A 26 5.89 17.39 -7.92
CA LEU A 26 4.52 17.69 -7.57
C LEU A 26 4.03 16.86 -6.35
N ASP A 27 3.00 17.38 -5.66
CA ASP A 27 2.38 16.71 -4.52
C ASP A 27 0.86 16.98 -4.48
N GLY A 28 0.11 16.05 -3.89
CA GLY A 28 -1.32 16.22 -3.64
C GLY A 28 -2.13 16.47 -4.91
N THR A 29 -2.87 17.56 -4.95
CA THR A 29 -3.78 17.89 -6.06
C THR A 29 -3.05 18.12 -7.39
N GLU A 30 -1.89 18.78 -7.36
CA GLU A 30 -1.11 19.04 -8.57
C GLU A 30 -0.57 17.74 -9.16
N LEU A 31 -0.10 16.84 -8.33
CA LEU A 31 0.33 15.50 -8.77
C LEU A 31 -0.84 14.70 -9.35
N ASN A 32 -2.00 14.73 -8.71
CA ASN A 32 -3.17 14.03 -9.22
C ASN A 32 -3.58 14.54 -10.61
N GLN A 33 -3.62 15.86 -10.80
CA GLN A 33 -3.93 16.45 -12.10
C GLN A 33 -2.91 16.04 -13.17
N ALA A 34 -1.62 16.05 -12.83
CA ALA A 34 -0.58 15.62 -13.76
C ALA A 34 -0.66 14.13 -14.11
N LEU A 35 -1.07 13.28 -13.16
CA LEU A 35 -1.30 11.86 -13.40
C LEU A 35 -2.53 11.61 -14.29
N ASP A 36 -3.59 12.40 -14.12
CA ASP A 36 -4.77 12.36 -14.99
C ASP A 36 -4.40 12.78 -16.42
N GLU A 37 -3.65 13.87 -16.58
CA GLU A 37 -3.15 14.34 -17.90
C GLU A 37 -2.17 13.33 -18.54
N PHE A 38 -1.40 12.62 -17.74
CA PHE A 38 -0.52 11.53 -18.20
C PHE A 38 -1.29 10.29 -18.66
N GLY A 39 -2.55 10.13 -18.27
CA GLY A 39 -3.36 8.93 -18.57
C GLY A 39 -3.06 7.77 -17.63
N PHE A 40 -2.81 8.02 -16.34
CA PHE A 40 -2.48 6.96 -15.38
C PHE A 40 -3.56 5.90 -15.26
N ALA A 41 -4.85 6.26 -15.34
CA ALA A 41 -5.95 5.32 -15.27
C ALA A 41 -5.96 4.33 -16.45
N ASP A 42 -5.68 4.80 -17.67
CA ASP A 42 -5.57 3.96 -18.86
C ASP A 42 -4.36 3.02 -18.75
N LEU A 43 -3.22 3.56 -18.31
CA LEU A 43 -2.03 2.77 -18.05
C LEU A 43 -2.27 1.69 -16.99
N LEU A 44 -2.98 2.01 -15.92
CA LEU A 44 -3.34 1.04 -14.87
C LEU A 44 -4.23 -0.08 -15.43
N ALA A 45 -5.13 0.23 -16.36
CA ALA A 45 -5.98 -0.77 -17.01
C ALA A 45 -5.20 -1.68 -17.99
N GLU A 46 -4.26 -1.11 -18.76
CA GLU A 46 -3.51 -1.84 -19.78
C GLU A 46 -2.28 -2.59 -19.23
N ALA A 47 -1.56 -1.97 -18.30
CA ALA A 47 -0.31 -2.47 -17.73
C ALA A 47 -0.22 -2.24 -16.21
N PRO A 48 -1.09 -2.88 -15.40
CA PRO A 48 -1.21 -2.63 -13.96
C PRO A 48 0.11 -2.85 -13.21
N ARG A 49 0.90 -3.86 -13.59
CA ARG A 49 2.22 -4.12 -13.02
C ARG A 49 3.15 -2.92 -13.16
N ASP A 50 3.27 -2.39 -14.37
CA ASP A 50 4.20 -1.30 -14.69
C ASP A 50 3.71 0.01 -14.05
N ALA A 51 2.41 0.32 -14.15
CA ALA A 51 1.79 1.48 -13.52
C ALA A 51 2.00 1.51 -12.01
N VAL A 52 1.63 0.43 -11.33
CA VAL A 52 1.71 0.33 -9.87
C VAL A 52 3.16 0.33 -9.39
N SER A 53 4.04 -0.46 -10.01
CA SER A 53 5.44 -0.53 -9.57
C SER A 53 6.17 0.79 -9.74
N ALA A 54 5.97 1.50 -10.85
CA ALA A 54 6.63 2.77 -11.13
C ALA A 54 6.12 3.88 -10.20
N LEU A 55 4.81 4.13 -10.19
CA LEU A 55 4.24 5.24 -9.42
C LEU A 55 4.42 5.03 -7.91
N PHE A 56 4.06 3.88 -7.36
CA PHE A 56 4.09 3.70 -5.91
C PHE A 56 5.52 3.63 -5.35
N THR A 57 6.49 3.13 -6.12
CA THR A 57 7.91 3.25 -5.74
C THR A 57 8.34 4.73 -5.71
N ALA A 58 7.91 5.54 -6.68
CA ALA A 58 8.21 6.96 -6.72
C ALA A 58 7.57 7.71 -5.54
N LEU A 59 6.28 7.50 -5.27
CA LEU A 59 5.58 8.08 -4.10
C LEU A 59 6.25 7.72 -2.76
N GLY A 60 6.72 6.48 -2.63
CA GLY A 60 7.47 6.06 -1.44
C GLY A 60 8.81 6.76 -1.30
N ARG A 61 9.54 6.93 -2.40
CA ARG A 61 10.85 7.57 -2.45
C ARG A 61 10.80 9.07 -2.18
N THR A 62 9.78 9.76 -2.67
CA THR A 62 9.63 11.22 -2.52
C THR A 62 8.89 11.58 -1.23
N GLY A 63 8.01 10.71 -0.76
CA GLY A 63 7.06 10.98 0.32
C GLY A 63 5.84 11.75 -0.15
N SER A 64 5.65 11.90 -1.46
CA SER A 64 4.51 12.61 -2.07
C SER A 64 3.20 11.87 -1.85
N MET A 65 2.09 12.61 -1.96
CA MET A 65 0.73 12.13 -1.76
C MET A 65 -0.04 12.14 -3.09
N SER A 66 -0.80 11.08 -3.33
CA SER A 66 -1.69 10.96 -4.49
C SER A 66 -2.97 10.20 -4.12
N THR A 67 -4.03 10.41 -4.90
CA THR A 67 -5.27 9.63 -4.81
C THR A 67 -5.21 8.32 -5.59
N SER A 68 -4.12 8.02 -6.28
CA SER A 68 -3.97 6.86 -7.18
C SER A 68 -4.13 5.49 -6.48
N LEU A 69 -3.99 5.44 -5.14
CA LEU A 69 -4.33 4.21 -4.42
C LEU A 69 -5.82 3.87 -4.60
N GLN A 70 -6.70 4.88 -4.67
CA GLN A 70 -8.13 4.65 -4.90
C GLN A 70 -8.38 4.06 -6.29
N ASP A 71 -7.63 4.48 -7.32
CA ASP A 71 -7.71 3.89 -8.67
C ASP A 71 -7.34 2.40 -8.64
N VAL A 72 -6.24 2.08 -7.96
CA VAL A 72 -5.77 0.69 -7.80
C VAL A 72 -6.77 -0.18 -7.04
N LEU A 73 -7.44 0.35 -6.02
CA LEU A 73 -8.44 -0.39 -5.25
C LEU A 73 -9.76 -0.54 -5.99
N LEU A 74 -10.14 0.43 -6.82
CA LEU A 74 -11.40 0.42 -7.58
C LEU A 74 -11.31 -0.43 -8.85
N GLN A 75 -10.14 -0.52 -9.47
CA GLN A 75 -9.95 -1.24 -10.73
C GLN A 75 -10.45 -2.70 -10.67
N PRO A 76 -10.13 -3.53 -9.65
CA PRO A 76 -10.65 -4.89 -9.54
C PRO A 76 -12.17 -4.96 -9.30
N LEU A 77 -12.78 -3.87 -8.81
CA LEU A 77 -14.23 -3.81 -8.58
C LEU A 77 -15.02 -3.51 -9.85
N ALA A 78 -14.39 -2.98 -10.90
CA ALA A 78 -15.06 -2.59 -12.14
C ALA A 78 -15.82 -3.74 -12.81
N GLU A 79 -15.35 -4.99 -12.65
CA GLU A 79 -16.02 -6.19 -13.17
C GLU A 79 -17.26 -6.59 -12.36
N HIS A 80 -17.39 -6.11 -11.13
CA HIS A 80 -18.38 -6.57 -10.16
C HIS A 80 -19.39 -5.49 -9.74
N LEU A 81 -19.09 -4.22 -10.03
CA LEU A 81 -19.91 -3.08 -9.61
C LEU A 81 -20.41 -2.27 -10.80
N PRO A 82 -21.61 -1.66 -10.68
CA PRO A 82 -22.12 -0.74 -11.70
C PRO A 82 -21.18 0.45 -11.95
N MET A 83 -21.18 0.99 -13.17
CA MET A 83 -20.32 2.11 -13.60
C MET A 83 -20.30 3.32 -12.64
N ALA A 84 -21.37 3.56 -11.90
CA ALA A 84 -21.45 4.62 -10.88
C ALA A 84 -20.48 4.43 -9.69
N ALA A 85 -19.92 3.23 -9.52
CA ALA A 85 -18.94 2.94 -8.46
C ALA A 85 -17.55 3.53 -8.74
N MET A 86 -17.24 3.98 -9.94
CA MET A 86 -15.93 4.54 -10.28
C MET A 86 -15.66 5.93 -9.68
N GLU A 87 -16.70 6.65 -9.21
CA GLU A 87 -16.56 7.91 -8.46
C GLU A 87 -16.70 7.68 -6.94
N CYS A 88 -15.99 6.69 -6.43
CA CYS A 88 -16.07 6.28 -5.03
C CYS A 88 -14.70 6.31 -4.36
N ASN A 89 -14.73 6.27 -3.03
CA ASN A 89 -13.56 5.93 -2.22
C ASN A 89 -13.74 4.55 -1.59
N VAL A 90 -12.71 3.73 -1.61
CA VAL A 90 -12.71 2.43 -0.92
C VAL A 90 -12.29 2.62 0.53
N VAL A 91 -13.12 2.19 1.45
CA VAL A 91 -12.86 2.19 2.88
C VAL A 91 -12.14 0.90 3.24
N LEU A 92 -10.89 1.02 3.66
CA LEU A 92 -10.08 -0.09 4.09
C LEU A 92 -10.32 -0.41 5.58
N PRO A 93 -10.27 -1.67 6.00
CA PRO A 93 -10.27 -2.03 7.41
C PRO A 93 -9.14 -1.34 8.17
N GLY A 94 -9.41 -0.90 9.40
CA GLY A 94 -8.36 -0.42 10.29
C GLY A 94 -7.39 -1.52 10.71
N PRO A 95 -6.23 -1.17 11.28
CA PRO A 95 -5.27 -2.15 11.77
C PRO A 95 -5.89 -3.18 12.73
N GLY A 96 -5.60 -4.47 12.52
CA GLY A 96 -6.13 -5.56 13.33
C GLY A 96 -7.62 -5.91 13.09
N ILE A 97 -8.26 -5.35 12.06
CA ILE A 97 -9.67 -5.57 11.72
C ILE A 97 -9.76 -6.23 10.33
N SER A 98 -10.60 -7.25 10.19
CA SER A 98 -10.75 -8.01 8.94
C SER A 98 -11.76 -7.40 7.96
N ALA A 99 -12.66 -6.53 8.44
CA ALA A 99 -13.64 -5.83 7.63
C ALA A 99 -13.84 -4.41 8.14
N ALA A 100 -14.15 -3.46 7.25
CA ALA A 100 -14.34 -2.05 7.61
C ALA A 100 -15.68 -1.78 8.33
N ALA A 101 -16.59 -2.75 8.31
CA ALA A 101 -17.87 -2.65 9.00
C ALA A 101 -18.33 -4.02 9.52
N TYR A 102 -19.21 -4.02 10.49
CA TYR A 102 -19.83 -5.23 11.04
C TYR A 102 -21.24 -4.94 11.51
N VAL A 103 -22.08 -5.96 11.51
CA VAL A 103 -23.42 -5.92 12.14
C VAL A 103 -23.27 -6.37 13.58
N GLY A 104 -23.56 -5.49 14.54
CA GLY A 104 -23.49 -5.79 15.96
C GLY A 104 -24.52 -6.83 16.38
N ALA A 105 -24.13 -7.80 17.22
CA ALA A 105 -25.07 -8.73 17.86
C ALA A 105 -25.79 -8.01 19.01
N GLY A 106 -27.03 -7.60 18.79
CA GLY A 106 -27.89 -6.98 19.79
C GLY A 106 -29.36 -7.21 19.45
N GLU A 107 -30.30 -6.70 20.27
CA GLU A 107 -31.74 -6.77 20.00
C GLU A 107 -32.16 -6.05 18.70
N ARG A 108 -31.30 -5.19 18.17
CA ARG A 108 -31.37 -4.62 16.82
C ARG A 108 -30.03 -4.84 16.14
N GLU A 109 -30.05 -5.42 14.94
CA GLU A 109 -28.86 -5.53 14.08
C GLU A 109 -28.51 -4.12 13.58
N LEU A 110 -27.58 -3.46 14.27
CA LEU A 110 -27.07 -2.14 13.89
C LEU A 110 -25.80 -2.29 13.07
N LEU A 111 -25.76 -1.69 11.89
CA LEU A 111 -24.58 -1.63 11.05
C LEU A 111 -23.61 -0.58 11.63
N ALA A 112 -22.45 -1.03 12.10
CA ALA A 112 -21.36 -0.16 12.52
C ALA A 112 -20.24 -0.18 11.48
N VAL A 113 -19.73 1.00 11.14
CA VAL A 113 -18.62 1.19 10.19
C VAL A 113 -17.46 1.82 10.91
N ARG A 114 -16.27 1.27 10.69
CA ARG A 114 -15.00 1.87 11.09
C ARG A 114 -13.90 1.46 10.15
N GLY A 115 -13.35 2.41 9.41
CA GLY A 115 -12.27 2.14 8.48
C GLY A 115 -11.50 3.40 8.09
N LEU A 116 -10.57 3.23 7.17
CA LEU A 116 -9.65 4.27 6.72
C LEU A 116 -9.72 4.41 5.20
N VAL A 117 -9.66 5.64 4.73
CA VAL A 117 -9.43 5.99 3.32
C VAL A 117 -8.07 6.67 3.23
N ILE A 118 -7.21 6.19 2.33
CA ILE A 118 -5.92 6.80 2.03
C ILE A 118 -6.02 7.45 0.66
N GLY A 119 -5.61 8.71 0.55
CA GLY A 119 -5.73 9.46 -0.69
C GLY A 119 -7.20 9.64 -1.10
N ALA A 120 -8.05 10.05 -0.17
CA ALA A 120 -9.46 10.32 -0.47
C ALA A 120 -9.58 11.37 -1.59
N ARG A 121 -10.42 11.07 -2.59
CA ARG A 121 -10.80 11.99 -3.65
C ARG A 121 -12.16 12.62 -3.33
N PRO A 122 -12.50 13.77 -3.91
CA PRO A 122 -13.86 14.28 -3.83
C PRO A 122 -14.82 13.30 -4.51
N ALA A 123 -15.58 12.54 -3.74
CA ALA A 123 -16.53 11.56 -4.24
C ALA A 123 -17.68 11.42 -3.24
N PRO A 124 -18.94 11.31 -3.72
CA PRO A 124 -20.12 11.26 -2.87
C PRO A 124 -20.28 9.92 -2.14
N THR A 125 -19.61 8.87 -2.61
CA THR A 125 -19.84 7.49 -2.17
C THR A 125 -18.56 6.85 -1.62
N TYR A 126 -18.73 6.06 -0.57
CA TYR A 126 -17.70 5.24 0.05
C TYR A 126 -18.10 3.78 -0.05
N LEU A 127 -17.23 2.94 -0.59
CA LEU A 127 -17.44 1.49 -0.68
C LEU A 127 -16.70 0.81 0.47
N ALA A 128 -17.42 0.03 1.25
CA ALA A 128 -16.85 -0.65 2.41
C ALA A 128 -17.14 -2.16 2.38
N PRO A 129 -16.13 -3.03 2.62
CA PRO A 129 -16.36 -4.43 2.91
C PRO A 129 -16.93 -4.58 4.33
N VAL A 130 -18.02 -5.32 4.46
CA VAL A 130 -18.74 -5.50 5.73
C VAL A 130 -19.00 -6.98 5.99
N ALA A 131 -18.96 -7.40 7.26
CA ALA A 131 -19.43 -8.70 7.67
C ALA A 131 -20.88 -8.60 8.16
N ILE A 132 -21.82 -9.22 7.43
CA ILE A 132 -23.23 -9.30 7.77
C ILE A 132 -23.57 -10.76 8.05
N SER A 133 -23.99 -11.07 9.28
CA SER A 133 -24.33 -12.45 9.69
C SER A 133 -23.22 -13.47 9.39
N GLY A 134 -21.95 -13.03 9.43
CA GLY A 134 -20.79 -13.87 9.15
C GLY A 134 -20.41 -14.00 7.67
N GLU A 135 -21.19 -13.42 6.76
CA GLU A 135 -20.88 -13.36 5.35
C GLU A 135 -20.34 -11.99 4.94
N LEU A 136 -19.39 -11.98 4.01
CA LEU A 136 -18.84 -10.73 3.46
C LEU A 136 -19.82 -10.13 2.45
N ALA A 137 -20.00 -8.82 2.56
CA ALA A 137 -20.75 -8.01 1.59
C ALA A 137 -19.99 -6.70 1.32
N TRP A 138 -20.28 -6.07 0.19
CA TRP A 138 -19.88 -4.70 -0.08
C TRP A 138 -21.10 -3.79 0.03
N ILE A 139 -20.91 -2.68 0.74
CA ILE A 139 -21.95 -1.66 0.93
C ILE A 139 -21.50 -0.32 0.36
N GLY A 140 -22.49 0.44 -0.12
CA GLY A 140 -22.34 1.85 -0.49
C GLY A 140 -22.78 2.74 0.66
N LEU A 141 -21.93 3.72 1.00
CA LEU A 141 -22.16 4.70 2.05
C LEU A 141 -22.08 6.09 1.47
N GLN A 142 -22.91 7.00 1.96
CA GLN A 142 -22.89 8.43 1.65
C GLN A 142 -22.79 9.23 2.96
N GLU A 143 -22.43 10.50 2.88
CA GLU A 143 -22.43 11.36 4.08
C GLU A 143 -23.82 11.38 4.77
N SER A 144 -24.89 11.32 3.98
CA SER A 144 -26.27 11.19 4.47
C SER A 144 -26.59 9.87 5.17
N SER A 145 -25.70 8.86 5.06
CA SER A 145 -25.86 7.54 5.70
C SER A 145 -25.63 7.56 7.22
N GLY A 146 -25.31 8.70 7.81
CA GLY A 146 -24.99 8.80 9.24
C GLY A 146 -23.54 8.45 9.58
N ILE A 147 -22.64 8.54 8.61
CA ILE A 147 -21.19 8.39 8.82
C ILE A 147 -20.53 9.71 9.22
N SER A 148 -19.46 9.61 10.01
CA SER A 148 -18.54 10.71 10.31
C SER A 148 -17.26 10.52 9.52
N ILE A 149 -16.83 11.59 8.86
CA ILE A 149 -15.63 11.65 8.04
C ILE A 149 -14.64 12.59 8.71
N ARG A 150 -13.48 12.05 9.12
CA ARG A 150 -12.49 12.82 9.89
C ARG A 150 -11.08 12.58 9.38
N ARG A 151 -10.37 13.65 9.05
CA ARG A 151 -8.94 13.55 8.71
C ARG A 151 -8.12 13.12 9.94
N VAL A 152 -7.23 12.15 9.75
CA VAL A 152 -6.38 11.60 10.80
C VAL A 152 -4.94 12.03 10.53
N GLY A 153 -4.31 12.72 11.52
CA GLY A 153 -2.90 13.11 11.43
C GLY A 153 -1.96 11.93 11.64
N GLY A 154 -2.18 11.17 12.70
CA GLY A 154 -1.39 9.99 13.03
C GLY A 154 0.13 10.22 13.07
N LEU A 155 0.89 9.19 12.78
CA LEU A 155 2.36 9.22 12.70
C LEU A 155 2.86 9.89 11.40
N ASP A 156 2.10 9.79 10.31
CA ASP A 156 2.41 10.43 9.02
C ASP A 156 1.24 11.31 8.56
N PRO A 157 1.19 12.58 9.01
CA PRO A 157 0.12 13.50 8.62
C PRO A 157 0.07 13.80 7.12
N ALA A 158 1.21 13.65 6.42
CA ALA A 158 1.31 13.88 5.00
C ALA A 158 0.62 12.76 4.17
N LEU A 159 0.34 11.60 4.76
CA LEU A 159 -0.38 10.51 4.07
C LEU A 159 -1.88 10.83 3.85
N ALA A 160 -2.38 11.92 4.41
CA ALA A 160 -3.76 12.39 4.22
C ALA A 160 -4.82 11.29 4.45
N MET A 161 -4.68 10.52 5.54
CA MET A 161 -5.65 9.51 5.90
C MET A 161 -6.95 10.12 6.41
N THR A 162 -8.06 9.51 6.02
CA THR A 162 -9.41 9.87 6.49
C THR A 162 -10.05 8.68 7.19
N GLU A 163 -10.46 8.86 8.43
CA GLU A 163 -11.23 7.87 9.18
C GLU A 163 -12.72 8.03 8.86
N ILE A 164 -13.36 6.91 8.55
CA ILE A 164 -14.80 6.80 8.36
C ILE A 164 -15.37 6.01 9.53
N THR A 165 -16.30 6.60 10.27
CA THR A 165 -16.97 5.94 11.40
C THR A 165 -18.46 6.19 11.36
N GLY A 166 -19.24 5.24 11.88
CA GLY A 166 -20.69 5.40 12.03
C GLY A 166 -21.28 4.23 12.82
N VAL A 167 -22.42 4.48 13.46
CA VAL A 167 -23.23 3.47 14.16
C VAL A 167 -24.67 3.66 13.71
N ASP A 168 -25.38 2.56 13.48
CA ASP A 168 -26.73 2.56 12.90
C ASP A 168 -26.78 3.24 11.51
N VAL A 169 -25.82 2.84 10.68
CA VAL A 169 -25.59 3.45 9.37
C VAL A 169 -26.59 2.89 8.36
N ALA A 170 -27.24 3.78 7.60
CA ALA A 170 -28.06 3.38 6.46
C ALA A 170 -27.12 3.09 5.26
N ALA A 171 -27.22 1.90 4.69
CA ALA A 171 -26.36 1.49 3.59
C ALA A 171 -27.09 0.55 2.63
N ASP A 172 -26.75 0.66 1.35
CA ASP A 172 -27.20 -0.26 0.31
C ASP A 172 -26.19 -1.39 0.14
N VAL A 173 -26.67 -2.64 0.22
CA VAL A 173 -25.83 -3.80 -0.12
C VAL A 173 -25.72 -3.87 -1.64
N ILE A 174 -24.48 -3.78 -2.13
CA ILE A 174 -24.18 -3.79 -3.57
C ILE A 174 -23.94 -5.22 -4.05
N VAL A 175 -23.12 -6.00 -3.32
CA VAL A 175 -22.81 -7.39 -3.62
C VAL A 175 -22.54 -8.15 -2.33
N ALA A 176 -22.91 -9.44 -2.29
CA ALA A 176 -22.74 -10.29 -1.12
C ALA A 176 -22.26 -11.71 -1.47
N GLY A 177 -21.85 -12.47 -0.46
CA GLY A 177 -21.45 -13.87 -0.58
C GLY A 177 -20.15 -14.05 -1.38
N LYS A 178 -20.06 -15.12 -2.16
CA LYS A 178 -18.84 -15.50 -2.88
C LYS A 178 -18.26 -14.41 -3.78
N TRP A 179 -19.10 -13.59 -4.37
CA TRP A 179 -18.71 -12.47 -5.22
C TRP A 179 -18.06 -11.34 -4.42
N ALA A 180 -18.60 -11.07 -3.23
CA ALA A 180 -18.01 -10.08 -2.33
C ALA A 180 -16.65 -10.54 -1.82
N VAL A 181 -16.46 -11.85 -1.56
CA VAL A 181 -15.16 -12.42 -1.15
C VAL A 181 -14.15 -12.29 -2.28
N ALA A 182 -14.51 -12.69 -3.50
CA ALA A 182 -13.63 -12.58 -4.66
C ALA A 182 -13.22 -11.11 -4.93
N ALA A 183 -14.18 -10.18 -4.85
CA ALA A 183 -13.91 -8.76 -4.99
C ALA A 183 -12.96 -8.24 -3.90
N TRP A 184 -13.17 -8.66 -2.65
CA TRP A 184 -12.27 -8.28 -1.55
C TRP A 184 -10.85 -8.83 -1.72
N ASP A 185 -10.72 -10.08 -2.12
CA ASP A 185 -9.42 -10.70 -2.35
C ASP A 185 -8.64 -9.97 -3.44
N ALA A 186 -9.32 -9.60 -4.53
CA ALA A 186 -8.72 -8.83 -5.61
C ALA A 186 -8.30 -7.41 -5.17
N VAL A 187 -9.20 -6.68 -4.49
CA VAL A 187 -8.92 -5.34 -3.93
C VAL A 187 -7.78 -5.37 -2.93
N ALA A 188 -7.82 -6.32 -1.99
CA ALA A 188 -6.80 -6.43 -0.96
C ALA A 188 -5.43 -6.80 -1.54
N THR A 189 -5.41 -7.66 -2.57
CA THR A 189 -4.18 -8.04 -3.28
C THR A 189 -3.59 -6.84 -4.03
N ALA A 190 -4.37 -6.14 -4.83
CA ALA A 190 -3.93 -4.95 -5.55
C ALA A 190 -3.42 -3.87 -4.58
N GLY A 191 -4.15 -3.61 -3.50
CA GLY A 191 -3.75 -2.67 -2.46
C GLY A 191 -2.46 -3.08 -1.75
N ARG A 192 -2.27 -4.38 -1.43
CA ARG A 192 -1.03 -4.90 -0.84
C ARG A 192 0.18 -4.70 -1.74
N LEU A 193 0.02 -4.93 -3.05
CA LEU A 193 1.10 -4.71 -4.01
C LEU A 193 1.46 -3.22 -4.10
N ALA A 194 0.47 -2.34 -4.25
CA ALA A 194 0.69 -0.88 -4.30
C ALA A 194 1.39 -0.36 -3.03
N LEU A 195 0.85 -0.71 -1.86
CA LEU A 195 1.46 -0.34 -0.56
C LEU A 195 2.86 -0.96 -0.39
N GLY A 196 3.07 -2.18 -0.87
CA GLY A 196 4.37 -2.85 -0.86
C GLY A 196 5.42 -2.08 -1.66
N TYR A 197 5.10 -1.63 -2.87
CA TYR A 197 5.99 -0.80 -3.68
C TYR A 197 6.24 0.57 -3.05
N GLN A 198 5.22 1.18 -2.44
CA GLN A 198 5.39 2.46 -1.74
C GLN A 198 6.32 2.31 -0.51
N ILE A 199 6.16 1.23 0.26
CA ILE A 199 7.09 0.89 1.35
C ILE A 199 8.50 0.70 0.80
N LEU A 200 8.66 -0.03 -0.30
CA LEU A 200 9.95 -0.29 -0.93
C LEU A 200 10.66 1.00 -1.37
N GLY A 201 9.91 1.97 -1.90
CA GLY A 201 10.40 3.31 -2.22
C GLY A 201 10.91 4.05 -0.99
N ALA A 202 10.12 4.07 0.09
CA ALA A 202 10.52 4.69 1.37
C ALA A 202 11.76 4.02 1.99
N VAL A 203 11.85 2.68 1.94
CA VAL A 203 13.02 1.91 2.36
C VAL A 203 14.26 2.31 1.54
N GLY A 204 14.10 2.42 0.22
CA GLY A 204 15.19 2.88 -0.65
C GLY A 204 15.70 4.26 -0.26
N GLN A 205 14.82 5.19 0.09
CA GLN A 205 15.20 6.52 0.52
C GLN A 205 15.85 6.52 1.92
N MET A 206 15.36 5.71 2.85
CA MET A 206 16.01 5.54 4.15
C MET A 206 17.45 5.04 4.01
N ILE A 207 17.69 4.06 3.13
CA ILE A 207 19.03 3.53 2.85
C ILE A 207 19.90 4.60 2.20
N TYR A 208 19.37 5.33 1.20
CA TYR A 208 20.10 6.42 0.53
C TYR A 208 20.60 7.47 1.53
N LEU A 209 19.71 7.95 2.41
CA LEU A 209 20.06 8.94 3.43
C LEU A 209 21.11 8.43 4.42
N ALA A 210 21.06 7.16 4.81
CA ALA A 210 22.05 6.56 5.69
C ALA A 210 23.40 6.34 5.01
N VAL A 211 23.42 6.02 3.70
CA VAL A 211 24.64 5.91 2.88
C VAL A 211 25.30 7.27 2.73
N ASP A 212 24.53 8.31 2.36
CA ASP A 212 25.03 9.68 2.23
C ASP A 212 25.67 10.17 3.53
N HIS A 213 24.98 9.96 4.66
CA HIS A 213 25.54 10.27 5.98
C HIS A 213 26.82 9.48 6.27
N ALA A 214 26.88 8.19 5.93
CA ALA A 214 28.05 7.36 6.17
C ALA A 214 29.25 7.78 5.33
N GLN A 215 29.05 8.36 4.16
CA GLN A 215 30.09 8.90 3.29
C GLN A 215 30.61 10.26 3.76
N SER A 216 29.72 11.12 4.26
CA SER A 216 30.05 12.49 4.65
C SER A 216 30.56 12.61 6.09
N ARG A 217 30.07 11.79 7.02
CA ARG A 217 30.42 11.85 8.45
C ARG A 217 31.80 11.29 8.72
N VAL A 218 32.73 12.11 9.22
CA VAL A 218 34.10 11.71 9.60
C VAL A 218 34.19 11.47 11.10
N GLN A 219 34.68 10.32 11.49
CA GLN A 219 35.10 9.96 12.86
C GLN A 219 36.35 9.11 12.82
N PHE A 220 37.22 9.24 13.84
CA PHE A 220 38.51 8.54 13.89
C PHE A 220 39.38 8.77 12.64
N GLY A 221 39.32 9.99 12.09
CA GLY A 221 40.15 10.42 10.96
C GLY A 221 39.67 9.95 9.57
N ARG A 222 38.51 9.32 9.45
CA ARG A 222 37.95 8.82 8.16
C ARG A 222 36.44 8.77 8.15
N PRO A 223 35.79 8.73 6.96
CA PRO A 223 34.34 8.53 6.83
C PRO A 223 33.88 7.27 7.57
N ILE A 224 32.72 7.36 8.28
CA ILE A 224 32.22 6.21 9.04
C ILE A 224 31.82 5.03 8.13
N GLY A 225 31.48 5.26 6.86
CA GLY A 225 31.25 4.24 5.85
C GLY A 225 32.49 3.38 5.51
N SER A 226 33.69 3.77 5.97
CA SER A 226 34.88 2.94 5.86
C SER A 226 34.93 1.79 6.89
N PHE A 227 34.14 1.86 7.95
CA PHE A 227 34.08 0.81 8.97
C PHE A 227 33.15 -0.33 8.54
N GLN A 228 33.66 -1.58 8.68
CA GLN A 228 32.93 -2.76 8.26
C GLN A 228 31.57 -2.91 8.97
N ALA A 229 31.50 -2.57 10.26
CA ALA A 229 30.24 -2.63 11.02
C ALA A 229 29.15 -1.73 10.43
N VAL A 230 29.50 -0.55 9.90
CA VAL A 230 28.56 0.35 9.21
C VAL A 230 28.14 -0.24 7.86
N ARG A 231 29.09 -0.76 7.08
CA ARG A 231 28.80 -1.41 5.79
C ARG A 231 27.87 -2.61 5.94
N ASN A 232 28.10 -3.46 6.95
CA ASN A 232 27.26 -4.64 7.18
C ASN A 232 25.83 -4.23 7.49
N ARG A 233 25.58 -3.18 8.29
CA ARG A 233 24.25 -2.67 8.58
C ARG A 233 23.53 -2.20 7.32
N LEU A 234 24.21 -1.43 6.48
CA LEU A 234 23.64 -0.96 5.22
C LEU A 234 23.39 -2.11 4.23
N ALA A 235 24.28 -3.11 4.21
CA ALA A 235 24.11 -4.32 3.41
C ALA A 235 22.88 -5.14 3.87
N ASP A 236 22.67 -5.31 5.18
CA ASP A 236 21.48 -6.01 5.72
C ASP A 236 20.17 -5.32 5.29
N ALA A 237 20.14 -3.98 5.36
CA ALA A 237 18.98 -3.21 4.91
C ALA A 237 18.75 -3.35 3.39
N HIS A 238 19.83 -3.32 2.61
CA HIS A 238 19.77 -3.48 1.15
C HIS A 238 19.29 -4.88 0.75
N VAL A 239 19.84 -5.94 1.35
CA VAL A 239 19.42 -7.33 1.08
C VAL A 239 17.94 -7.53 1.40
N ALA A 240 17.47 -6.98 2.53
CA ALA A 240 16.05 -7.05 2.87
C ALA A 240 15.16 -6.33 1.84
N ARG A 241 15.60 -5.16 1.35
CA ARG A 241 14.93 -4.41 0.29
C ARG A 241 14.86 -5.22 -1.01
N GLU A 242 15.97 -5.80 -1.46
CA GLU A 242 16.03 -6.57 -2.70
C GLU A 242 15.17 -7.85 -2.62
N GLY A 243 15.14 -8.52 -1.46
CA GLY A 243 14.23 -9.65 -1.23
C GLY A 243 12.75 -9.25 -1.34
N ALA A 244 12.38 -8.09 -0.78
CA ALA A 244 11.02 -7.57 -0.92
C ALA A 244 10.70 -7.16 -2.37
N ALA A 245 11.67 -6.56 -3.08
CA ALA A 245 11.51 -6.19 -4.49
C ALA A 245 11.26 -7.42 -5.37
N ALA A 246 12.02 -8.49 -5.17
CA ALA A 246 11.84 -9.76 -5.88
C ALA A 246 10.46 -10.38 -5.62
N ALA A 247 10.01 -10.37 -4.36
CA ALA A 247 8.69 -10.88 -4.00
C ALA A 247 7.55 -10.06 -4.63
N LEU A 248 7.65 -8.73 -4.64
CA LEU A 248 6.68 -7.84 -5.29
C LEU A 248 6.65 -8.06 -6.81
N ALA A 249 7.81 -8.24 -7.43
CA ALA A 249 7.90 -8.49 -8.86
C ALA A 249 7.29 -9.84 -9.25
N SER A 250 7.55 -10.91 -8.48
CA SER A 250 7.03 -12.25 -8.76
C SER A 250 5.54 -12.41 -8.45
N ALA A 251 4.97 -11.56 -7.60
CA ALA A 251 3.57 -11.65 -7.21
C ALA A 251 2.58 -11.41 -8.36
N TRP A 252 3.01 -10.71 -9.41
CA TRP A 252 2.19 -10.45 -10.59
C TRP A 252 1.99 -11.66 -11.49
N ASP A 253 2.90 -12.63 -11.44
CA ASP A 253 2.90 -13.81 -12.27
C ASP A 253 2.51 -15.09 -11.49
N ALA A 254 2.05 -14.91 -10.23
CA ALA A 254 1.75 -16.02 -9.34
C ALA A 254 0.34 -16.60 -9.58
N ASP A 255 0.21 -17.94 -9.61
CA ASP A 255 -1.08 -18.64 -9.75
C ASP A 255 -2.01 -18.33 -8.55
N ASP A 256 -1.48 -18.26 -7.33
CA ASP A 256 -2.19 -17.83 -6.14
C ASP A 256 -1.85 -16.36 -5.83
N ALA A 257 -2.57 -15.45 -6.47
CA ALA A 257 -2.38 -14.01 -6.32
C ALA A 257 -2.60 -13.54 -4.87
N VAL A 258 -3.53 -14.16 -4.13
CA VAL A 258 -3.82 -13.80 -2.73
C VAL A 258 -2.61 -14.11 -1.86
N LEU A 259 -2.10 -15.34 -1.94
CA LEU A 259 -0.90 -15.74 -1.19
C LEU A 259 0.31 -14.89 -1.57
N ALA A 260 0.51 -14.65 -2.85
CA ALA A 260 1.63 -13.85 -3.34
C ALA A 260 1.56 -12.40 -2.84
N GLY A 261 0.38 -11.78 -2.84
CA GLY A 261 0.16 -10.44 -2.28
C GLY A 261 0.41 -10.38 -0.77
N LEU A 262 0.01 -11.40 -0.01
CA LEU A 262 0.29 -11.52 1.42
C LEU A 262 1.80 -11.64 1.69
N LEU A 263 2.50 -12.50 0.95
CA LEU A 263 3.95 -12.69 1.07
C LEU A 263 4.72 -11.42 0.71
N ALA A 264 4.41 -10.81 -0.42
CA ALA A 264 5.06 -9.59 -0.90
C ALA A 264 4.92 -8.44 0.10
N LYS A 265 3.68 -8.19 0.60
CA LYS A 265 3.41 -7.15 1.61
C LYS A 265 4.13 -7.43 2.93
N SER A 266 4.14 -8.68 3.39
CA SER A 266 4.85 -9.10 4.61
C SER A 266 6.36 -8.86 4.50
N LEU A 267 6.96 -9.19 3.35
CA LEU A 267 8.38 -8.96 3.11
C LEU A 267 8.72 -7.47 2.98
N ALA A 268 7.86 -6.66 2.36
CA ALA A 268 8.02 -5.20 2.28
C ALA A 268 7.99 -4.56 3.68
N GLY A 269 7.02 -4.92 4.52
CA GLY A 269 6.96 -4.45 5.91
C GLY A 269 8.16 -4.91 6.75
N ARG A 270 8.63 -6.16 6.55
CA ARG A 270 9.86 -6.65 7.19
C ARG A 270 11.08 -5.86 6.75
N ALA A 271 11.22 -5.56 5.46
CA ALA A 271 12.31 -4.73 4.95
C ALA A 271 12.28 -3.32 5.56
N ALA A 272 11.08 -2.73 5.72
CA ALA A 272 10.93 -1.44 6.41
C ALA A 272 11.47 -1.49 7.85
N ARG A 273 11.15 -2.52 8.62
CA ARG A 273 11.62 -2.66 10.01
C ARG A 273 13.13 -2.88 10.10
N ILE A 274 13.70 -3.68 9.18
CA ILE A 274 15.15 -3.89 9.10
C ILE A 274 15.84 -2.57 8.73
N ALA A 275 15.39 -1.89 7.67
CA ALA A 275 15.97 -0.62 7.25
C ALA A 275 15.84 0.45 8.34
N ALA A 276 14.68 0.53 9.02
CA ALA A 276 14.48 1.41 10.16
C ALA A 276 15.56 1.22 11.22
N THR A 277 15.80 -0.03 11.64
CA THR A 277 16.77 -0.35 12.68
C THR A 277 18.22 -0.09 12.22
N GLN A 278 18.57 -0.54 11.02
CA GLN A 278 19.95 -0.47 10.54
C GLN A 278 20.34 0.95 10.13
N CYS A 279 19.47 1.67 9.40
CA CYS A 279 19.77 3.04 8.99
C CYS A 279 19.74 4.01 10.18
N GLN A 280 18.78 3.85 11.12
CA GLN A 280 18.72 4.66 12.34
C GLN A 280 20.02 4.52 13.16
N GLN A 281 20.57 3.31 13.25
CA GLN A 281 21.82 3.08 13.95
C GLN A 281 23.02 3.74 13.24
N VAL A 282 23.03 3.78 11.91
CA VAL A 282 24.08 4.46 11.12
C VAL A 282 23.97 5.98 11.27
N LEU A 283 22.76 6.52 11.23
CA LEU A 283 22.49 7.95 11.41
C LEU A 283 22.73 8.41 12.86
N ALA A 284 22.63 7.50 13.82
CA ALA A 284 22.77 7.80 15.25
C ALA A 284 21.87 8.97 15.70
N GLY A 285 22.38 9.92 16.48
CA GLY A 285 21.60 11.02 17.04
C GLY A 285 20.84 11.86 16.01
N ILE A 286 21.41 12.11 14.83
CA ILE A 286 20.78 12.97 13.82
C ILE A 286 19.50 12.34 13.24
N GLY A 287 19.43 11.03 13.15
CA GLY A 287 18.26 10.31 12.66
C GLY A 287 17.03 10.42 13.57
N PHE A 288 17.19 10.90 14.79
CA PHE A 288 16.08 11.18 15.73
C PHE A 288 15.62 12.64 15.71
N THR A 289 16.30 13.51 14.97
CA THR A 289 15.96 14.94 14.94
C THR A 289 14.96 15.23 13.82
N ALA A 290 14.13 16.26 14.01
CA ALA A 290 13.22 16.76 12.99
C ALA A 290 13.94 17.43 11.81
N GLU A 291 15.22 17.78 11.97
CA GLU A 291 16.05 18.40 10.93
C GLU A 291 16.44 17.41 9.83
N HIS A 292 16.54 16.12 10.17
CA HIS A 292 16.93 15.09 9.21
C HIS A 292 15.68 14.41 8.61
N PRO A 293 15.55 14.30 7.28
CA PRO A 293 14.33 13.82 6.61
C PRO A 293 14.01 12.33 6.85
N PHE A 294 14.92 11.55 7.40
CA PHE A 294 14.76 10.12 7.63
C PHE A 294 13.47 9.74 8.36
N HIS A 295 13.08 10.51 9.39
CA HIS A 295 11.89 10.23 10.19
C HIS A 295 10.59 10.25 9.36
N ARG A 296 10.53 11.03 8.28
CA ARG A 296 9.36 11.10 7.38
C ARG A 296 9.15 9.77 6.64
N PHE A 297 10.23 9.21 6.09
CA PHE A 297 10.19 7.94 5.37
C PHE A 297 9.96 6.76 6.30
N LEU A 298 10.54 6.81 7.51
CA LEU A 298 10.28 5.84 8.57
C LEU A 298 8.79 5.85 8.95
N ALA A 299 8.22 7.02 9.25
CA ALA A 299 6.82 7.18 9.61
C ALA A 299 5.90 6.66 8.50
N ARG A 300 6.16 7.04 7.24
CA ARG A 300 5.45 6.57 6.04
C ARG A 300 5.45 5.05 5.95
N ALA A 301 6.63 4.43 6.01
CA ALA A 301 6.77 2.98 5.88
C ALA A 301 6.05 2.22 7.01
N LEU A 302 6.10 2.71 8.26
CA LEU A 302 5.42 2.09 9.39
C LEU A 302 3.88 2.20 9.29
N VAL A 303 3.37 3.36 8.86
CA VAL A 303 1.92 3.53 8.66
C VAL A 303 1.43 2.63 7.53
N LEU A 304 2.11 2.61 6.39
CA LEU A 304 1.75 1.75 5.26
C LEU A 304 1.86 0.26 5.59
N ASP A 305 2.82 -0.14 6.47
CA ASP A 305 2.90 -1.52 6.95
C ASP A 305 1.64 -1.94 7.71
N SER A 306 1.01 -1.05 8.47
CA SER A 306 -0.19 -1.35 9.25
C SER A 306 -1.48 -1.50 8.41
N VAL A 307 -1.49 -1.05 7.17
CA VAL A 307 -2.66 -1.09 6.27
C VAL A 307 -2.69 -2.40 5.48
N LEU A 308 -3.86 -3.04 5.39
CA LEU A 308 -4.08 -4.34 4.72
C LEU A 308 -3.22 -5.50 5.30
N GLY A 309 -2.86 -5.39 6.58
CA GLY A 309 -2.08 -6.35 7.34
C GLY A 309 -0.60 -5.98 7.44
N SER A 310 -0.08 -6.03 8.66
CA SER A 310 1.32 -5.72 8.96
C SER A 310 2.23 -6.94 8.81
N ALA A 311 3.54 -6.70 8.70
CA ALA A 311 4.55 -7.76 8.71
C ALA A 311 4.54 -8.63 9.98
N ALA A 312 3.89 -8.18 11.06
CA ALA A 312 3.69 -8.97 12.26
C ALA A 312 2.44 -9.87 12.20
N GLU A 313 1.39 -9.42 11.52
CA GLU A 313 0.08 -10.11 11.43
C GLU A 313 0.03 -11.07 10.24
N LEU A 314 0.55 -10.68 9.09
CA LEU A 314 0.45 -11.45 7.85
C LEU A 314 1.02 -12.88 7.92
N PRO A 315 2.10 -13.19 8.67
CA PRO A 315 2.56 -14.57 8.79
C PRO A 315 1.50 -15.56 9.33
N ALA A 316 0.63 -15.12 10.23
CA ALA A 316 -0.47 -15.93 10.72
C ALA A 316 -1.56 -16.15 9.65
N VAL A 317 -1.86 -15.10 8.88
CA VAL A 317 -2.82 -15.17 7.75
C VAL A 317 -2.29 -16.09 6.66
N ILE A 318 -1.00 -15.97 6.29
CA ILE A 318 -0.32 -16.85 5.33
C ILE A 318 -0.37 -18.30 5.79
N GLY A 319 -0.06 -18.56 7.07
CA GLY A 319 -0.14 -19.90 7.65
C GLY A 319 -1.56 -20.51 7.56
N ALA A 320 -2.58 -19.73 7.89
CA ALA A 320 -3.98 -20.16 7.77
C ALA A 320 -4.38 -20.44 6.30
N HIS A 321 -3.95 -19.60 5.36
CA HIS A 321 -4.19 -19.79 3.93
C HIS A 321 -3.56 -21.10 3.42
N LEU A 322 -2.29 -21.38 3.75
CA LEU A 322 -1.58 -22.59 3.35
C LEU A 322 -2.21 -23.86 3.96
N ILE A 323 -2.64 -23.80 5.22
CA ILE A 323 -3.33 -24.91 5.87
C ILE A 323 -4.66 -25.19 5.18
N SER A 324 -5.42 -24.16 4.84
CA SER A 324 -6.71 -24.30 4.15
C SER A 324 -6.54 -24.85 2.72
N ALA A 325 -5.51 -24.42 2.00
CA ALA A 325 -5.19 -24.92 0.66
C ALA A 325 -4.69 -26.38 0.65
N GLY A 326 -4.15 -26.86 1.78
CA GLY A 326 -3.60 -28.21 1.90
C GLY A 326 -2.34 -28.48 1.05
N THR A 327 -1.81 -27.46 0.40
CA THR A 327 -0.64 -27.55 -0.49
C THR A 327 0.33 -26.41 -0.18
N ILE A 328 1.62 -26.70 -0.27
CA ILE A 328 2.67 -25.68 -0.23
C ILE A 328 3.11 -25.43 -1.68
N PRO A 329 2.97 -24.20 -2.19
CA PRO A 329 3.43 -23.89 -3.55
C PRO A 329 4.92 -24.15 -3.68
N ARG A 330 5.32 -24.71 -4.80
CA ARG A 330 6.75 -24.89 -5.12
C ARG A 330 7.35 -23.51 -5.44
N LEU A 331 8.43 -23.17 -4.75
CA LEU A 331 9.15 -21.90 -4.99
C LEU A 331 10.03 -21.94 -6.24
N VAL A 332 10.41 -23.14 -6.68
CA VAL A 332 11.23 -23.38 -7.89
C VAL A 332 10.85 -24.74 -8.47
N ASP A 333 10.68 -24.83 -9.76
CA ASP A 333 10.66 -26.12 -10.48
C ASP A 333 12.11 -26.62 -10.53
N LEU A 334 12.40 -27.67 -9.76
CA LEU A 334 13.68 -28.38 -9.76
C LEU A 334 13.67 -29.48 -10.79
#